data_df46c7ec7da4a7caee97d9a166b26080
#
_entry.id   df46c7ec7da4a7caee97d9a166b26080
#
_cell.length_a   1.000
_cell.length_b   1.000
_cell.length_c   1.000
_cell.angle_alpha   90.00
_cell.angle_beta   90.00
_cell.angle_gamma   90.00
#
_symmetry.space_group_name_H-M   'P 1'
#
loop_
_entity.id
_entity.type
_entity.pdbx_description
1 polymer ?
#
loop_
_entity_poly.entity_id
_entity_poly.type
_entity_poly.pdbx_seq_one_letter_code
_entity_poly.pdbx_strand_id
1 'polypeptide(L)'
;MSTLALTDGAVNSGVIVVGLSFNPNKASALTIESGTLTLDTRTLLAQLKELGATGKYDEIIKIPGTRTKLIVFTGLGQTQKEYAHETLRRAAGAAARALAGSDEATFALPTTNIEAVSAIAEGAALGAYAFDEFRGSTKSERKLPLAKIVIHSKFTKKIEAKNALKRAQIIAKYTHLVRDLINTPPSHLTPETFTKKIAAVVKSSGGATAGLKVSILNEKQLKSGGYGGIIGVGQGSANPPRLLHIKYTPKKSLRKFAFVGKGITFDTGGLALKPAAGMEAMKSDMSGAAAVCGAILAIASLKLPVSIEAWAPLAENMVSDNATRPSDVITMYGGKTVEVLNPDAEGRLILADALVKAQETKSLDGLVDVATLTGAQVVALGTRTSAVMTNNEDFSARLLSAAGDSGESFWPMPLPQELRASLDSPVADLANIGERMGGMLVAGLFLKDFVNPEVPWLHLDIAGPAYNESAAHGYTPVGGTGVALRTLLRLVENSIIR
;
A
#
# COMPACT_ATOMS: atom_id res chain seq x y z
N MET A 1 10.78 -10.48 10.83
CA MET A 1 9.33 -10.59 10.56
C MET A 1 8.70 -11.55 11.57
N SER A 2 7.49 -11.24 12.10
CA SER A 2 6.82 -12.08 13.08
C SER A 2 6.41 -13.43 12.49
N THR A 3 6.43 -14.48 13.31
CA THR A 3 5.87 -15.79 12.97
C THR A 3 4.42 -15.87 13.41
N LEU A 4 3.57 -16.58 12.64
CA LEU A 4 2.15 -16.76 12.92
C LEU A 4 1.86 -18.22 13.29
N ALA A 5 1.03 -18.44 14.32
CA ALA A 5 0.59 -19.74 14.77
C ALA A 5 -0.89 -19.74 15.18
N LEU A 6 -1.50 -20.92 15.27
CA LEU A 6 -2.87 -21.13 15.80
C LEU A 6 -2.81 -21.94 17.08
N THR A 7 -3.72 -21.66 18.01
CA THR A 7 -3.95 -22.48 19.22
C THR A 7 -5.44 -22.53 19.58
N ASP A 8 -5.89 -23.62 20.16
CA ASP A 8 -7.17 -23.79 20.85
C ASP A 8 -6.98 -24.21 22.31
N GLY A 9 -5.70 -24.27 22.75
CA GLY A 9 -5.34 -24.66 24.10
C GLY A 9 -5.47 -23.54 25.14
N ALA A 10 -5.46 -23.91 26.40
CA ALA A 10 -5.45 -22.96 27.51
C ALA A 10 -4.18 -22.08 27.47
N VAL A 11 -4.36 -20.78 27.70
CA VAL A 11 -3.28 -19.79 27.75
C VAL A 11 -3.04 -19.42 29.21
N ASN A 12 -2.08 -20.07 29.87
CA ASN A 12 -1.81 -19.92 31.29
C ASN A 12 -0.55 -19.10 31.60
N SER A 13 0.13 -18.58 30.56
CA SER A 13 1.36 -17.80 30.70
C SER A 13 1.53 -16.84 29.53
N GLY A 14 2.41 -15.86 29.67
CA GLY A 14 2.74 -14.93 28.59
C GLY A 14 1.77 -13.75 28.49
N VAL A 15 1.67 -13.19 27.28
CA VAL A 15 0.83 -12.02 26.95
C VAL A 15 -0.43 -12.46 26.21
N ILE A 16 -1.59 -12.01 26.66
CA ILE A 16 -2.87 -12.26 26.00
C ILE A 16 -3.44 -10.93 25.50
N VAL A 17 -3.94 -10.91 24.29
CA VAL A 17 -4.69 -9.79 23.69
C VAL A 17 -6.14 -10.18 23.57
N VAL A 18 -7.04 -9.35 24.11
CA VAL A 18 -8.50 -9.50 24.05
C VAL A 18 -9.15 -8.22 23.56
N GLY A 19 -10.33 -8.31 22.99
CA GLY A 19 -11.12 -7.17 22.58
C GLY A 19 -11.83 -6.50 23.77
N LEU A 20 -12.08 -5.21 23.62
CA LEU A 20 -12.92 -4.42 24.51
C LEU A 20 -13.92 -3.64 23.67
N SER A 21 -15.22 -3.82 23.95
CA SER A 21 -16.29 -3.10 23.26
C SER A 21 -17.17 -2.36 24.26
N PHE A 22 -17.97 -1.42 23.78
CA PHE A 22 -18.92 -0.66 24.61
C PHE A 22 -20.35 -0.72 24.06
N ASN A 23 -21.33 -0.69 24.97
CA ASN A 23 -22.74 -0.62 24.58
C ASN A 23 -23.20 0.85 24.53
N PRO A 24 -23.57 1.40 23.35
CA PRO A 24 -23.96 2.81 23.22
C PRO A 24 -25.25 3.16 24.01
N ASN A 25 -26.10 2.16 24.27
CA ASN A 25 -27.40 2.35 24.95
C ASN A 25 -27.30 2.24 26.47
N LYS A 26 -26.15 1.87 27.02
CA LYS A 26 -25.89 1.80 28.48
C LYS A 26 -24.58 2.53 28.74
N ALA A 27 -24.67 3.77 29.23
CA ALA A 27 -23.49 4.53 29.60
C ALA A 27 -22.53 3.68 30.45
N SER A 28 -21.29 3.55 30.02
CA SER A 28 -20.21 2.79 30.66
C SER A 28 -20.35 1.25 30.72
N ALA A 29 -21.23 0.62 29.95
CA ALA A 29 -21.27 -0.84 29.87
C ALA A 29 -20.20 -1.35 28.90
N LEU A 30 -19.07 -1.81 29.44
CA LEU A 30 -18.00 -2.44 28.69
C LEU A 30 -18.23 -3.96 28.58
N THR A 31 -17.79 -4.54 27.47
CA THR A 31 -17.80 -5.99 27.24
C THR A 31 -16.39 -6.45 26.84
N ILE A 32 -15.90 -7.50 27.51
CA ILE A 32 -14.63 -8.15 27.14
C ILE A 32 -14.94 -9.22 26.10
N GLU A 33 -14.28 -9.08 24.96
CA GLU A 33 -14.42 -9.94 23.79
C GLU A 33 -13.20 -10.86 23.70
N SER A 34 -13.22 -12.00 24.37
CA SER A 34 -12.11 -12.94 24.48
C SER A 34 -12.23 -14.15 23.54
N GLY A 35 -13.14 -14.08 22.55
CA GLY A 35 -13.37 -15.20 21.62
C GLY A 35 -13.80 -16.47 22.36
N THR A 36 -13.03 -17.53 22.24
CA THR A 36 -13.27 -18.82 22.93
C THR A 36 -12.47 -18.98 24.22
N LEU A 37 -11.67 -17.98 24.61
CA LEU A 37 -10.87 -18.00 25.83
C LEU A 37 -11.72 -17.59 27.04
N THR A 38 -11.70 -18.41 28.10
CA THR A 38 -12.41 -18.10 29.37
C THR A 38 -11.53 -17.24 30.25
N LEU A 39 -12.05 -16.08 30.69
CA LEU A 39 -11.41 -15.13 31.60
C LEU A 39 -12.33 -14.79 32.78
N ASP A 40 -11.75 -14.36 33.89
CA ASP A 40 -12.51 -13.72 34.98
C ASP A 40 -12.88 -12.28 34.58
N THR A 41 -13.98 -12.17 33.84
CA THR A 41 -14.42 -10.88 33.29
C THR A 41 -14.90 -9.90 34.34
N ARG A 42 -15.40 -10.38 35.49
CA ARG A 42 -15.95 -9.51 36.54
C ARG A 42 -14.85 -8.62 37.15
N THR A 43 -13.76 -9.23 37.58
CA THR A 43 -12.62 -8.51 38.19
C THR A 43 -11.96 -7.58 37.15
N LEU A 44 -11.77 -8.06 35.92
CA LEU A 44 -11.17 -7.26 34.87
C LEU A 44 -12.02 -6.06 34.47
N LEU A 45 -13.35 -6.20 34.39
CA LEU A 45 -14.24 -5.07 34.08
C LEU A 45 -14.22 -3.99 35.19
N ALA A 46 -14.10 -4.38 36.46
CA ALA A 46 -13.94 -3.42 37.55
C ALA A 46 -12.64 -2.60 37.39
N GLN A 47 -11.52 -3.27 37.15
CA GLN A 47 -10.24 -2.62 36.92
C GLN A 47 -10.26 -1.71 35.66
N LEU A 48 -10.85 -2.17 34.56
CA LEU A 48 -10.98 -1.38 33.33
C LEU A 48 -11.80 -0.10 33.57
N LYS A 49 -12.85 -0.18 34.36
CA LYS A 49 -13.68 0.98 34.74
C LYS A 49 -12.88 2.00 35.57
N GLU A 50 -12.09 1.55 36.55
CA GLU A 50 -11.20 2.40 37.33
C GLU A 50 -10.13 3.09 36.48
N LEU A 51 -9.64 2.40 35.41
CA LEU A 51 -8.67 2.95 34.45
C LEU A 51 -9.32 3.87 33.39
N GLY A 52 -10.63 4.10 33.44
CA GLY A 52 -11.35 4.95 32.51
C GLY A 52 -11.43 4.36 31.09
N ALA A 53 -11.44 3.04 30.97
CA ALA A 53 -11.54 2.35 29.67
C ALA A 53 -12.83 2.73 28.93
N THR A 54 -12.71 2.91 27.61
CA THR A 54 -13.83 3.34 26.76
C THR A 54 -14.24 2.30 25.71
N GLY A 55 -13.39 1.36 25.36
CA GLY A 55 -13.60 0.38 24.29
C GLY A 55 -13.57 0.98 22.87
N LYS A 56 -13.19 2.26 22.71
CA LYS A 56 -13.11 2.93 21.41
C LYS A 56 -11.98 2.36 20.54
N TYR A 57 -12.09 2.55 19.24
CA TYR A 57 -11.03 2.15 18.30
C TYR A 57 -9.67 2.74 18.67
N ASP A 58 -8.62 1.96 18.46
CA ASP A 58 -7.22 2.28 18.75
C ASP A 58 -6.88 2.45 20.26
N GLU A 59 -7.83 2.27 21.17
CA GLU A 59 -7.56 2.22 22.61
C GLU A 59 -6.80 0.94 22.97
N ILE A 60 -5.72 1.07 23.73
CA ILE A 60 -4.92 -0.04 24.25
C ILE A 60 -4.74 0.13 25.75
N ILE A 61 -5.23 -0.83 26.54
CA ILE A 61 -5.05 -0.88 27.99
C ILE A 61 -4.30 -2.15 28.35
N LYS A 62 -3.33 -2.05 29.26
CA LYS A 62 -2.49 -3.16 29.71
C LYS A 62 -2.70 -3.37 31.21
N ILE A 63 -3.08 -4.57 31.61
CA ILE A 63 -3.28 -4.94 33.00
C ILE A 63 -2.42 -6.16 33.32
N PRO A 64 -1.65 -6.17 34.42
CA PRO A 64 -0.94 -7.38 34.87
C PRO A 64 -1.95 -8.53 35.10
N GLY A 65 -1.63 -9.71 34.58
CA GLY A 65 -2.48 -10.87 34.76
C GLY A 65 -2.16 -11.62 36.05
N THR A 66 -3.13 -12.33 36.61
CA THR A 66 -2.92 -13.20 37.78
C THR A 66 -2.31 -14.56 37.45
N ARG A 67 -2.67 -15.10 36.27
CA ARG A 67 -2.15 -16.37 35.72
C ARG A 67 -1.27 -16.17 34.47
N THR A 68 -1.36 -15.00 33.85
CA THR A 68 -0.61 -14.58 32.67
C THR A 68 0.26 -13.39 33.02
N LYS A 69 1.33 -13.15 32.27
CA LYS A 69 2.22 -12.00 32.51
C LYS A 69 1.46 -10.67 32.31
N LEU A 70 0.65 -10.60 31.26
CA LEU A 70 -0.03 -9.36 30.84
C LEU A 70 -1.32 -9.68 30.08
N ILE A 71 -2.38 -8.92 30.35
CA ILE A 71 -3.59 -8.89 29.52
C ILE A 71 -3.66 -7.53 28.85
N VAL A 72 -3.77 -7.55 27.53
CA VAL A 72 -3.85 -6.35 26.69
C VAL A 72 -5.25 -6.27 26.10
N PHE A 73 -5.96 -5.19 26.39
CA PHE A 73 -7.27 -4.89 25.84
C PHE A 73 -7.11 -3.96 24.65
N THR A 74 -7.76 -4.30 23.53
CA THR A 74 -7.80 -3.49 22.31
C THR A 74 -9.23 -3.12 21.98
N GLY A 75 -9.49 -1.84 21.72
CA GLY A 75 -10.83 -1.32 21.47
C GLY A 75 -11.42 -1.82 20.15
N LEU A 76 -12.64 -2.36 20.21
CA LEU A 76 -13.43 -2.83 19.06
C LEU A 76 -14.57 -1.87 18.68
N GLY A 77 -14.73 -0.76 19.42
CA GLY A 77 -15.86 0.15 19.24
C GLY A 77 -17.15 -0.40 19.86
N GLN A 78 -18.29 -0.14 19.20
CA GLN A 78 -19.59 -0.61 19.67
C GLN A 78 -19.68 -2.14 19.66
N THR A 79 -20.32 -2.70 20.71
CA THR A 79 -20.57 -4.14 20.82
C THR A 79 -21.43 -4.62 19.64
N GLN A 80 -20.95 -5.66 18.93
CA GLN A 80 -21.59 -6.27 17.78
C GLN A 80 -21.75 -7.77 17.99
N LYS A 81 -22.77 -8.37 17.38
CA LYS A 81 -22.91 -9.84 17.34
C LYS A 81 -21.80 -10.46 16.50
N GLU A 82 -21.43 -9.80 15.43
CA GLU A 82 -20.33 -10.15 14.54
C GLU A 82 -19.60 -8.87 14.11
N TYR A 83 -18.31 -8.83 14.35
CA TYR A 83 -17.48 -7.67 14.02
C TYR A 83 -17.03 -7.71 12.57
N ALA A 84 -17.06 -6.56 11.91
CA ALA A 84 -16.46 -6.41 10.59
C ALA A 84 -14.98 -6.84 10.61
N HIS A 85 -14.53 -7.52 9.57
CA HIS A 85 -13.16 -8.03 9.47
C HIS A 85 -12.12 -6.92 9.61
N GLU A 86 -12.42 -5.72 9.11
CA GLU A 86 -11.52 -4.56 9.25
C GLU A 86 -11.43 -4.07 10.70
N THR A 87 -12.50 -4.13 11.48
CA THR A 87 -12.46 -3.83 12.92
C THR A 87 -11.49 -4.77 13.64
N LEU A 88 -11.57 -6.07 13.37
CA LEU A 88 -10.68 -7.08 13.96
C LEU A 88 -9.23 -6.89 13.48
N ARG A 89 -9.03 -6.57 12.20
CA ARG A 89 -7.71 -6.32 11.63
C ARG A 89 -7.05 -5.10 12.29
N ARG A 90 -7.78 -3.99 12.43
CA ARG A 90 -7.28 -2.78 13.08
C ARG A 90 -6.95 -3.00 14.55
N ALA A 91 -7.83 -3.63 15.30
CA ALA A 91 -7.64 -3.92 16.71
C ALA A 91 -6.41 -4.82 16.96
N ALA A 92 -6.27 -5.89 16.17
CA ALA A 92 -5.10 -6.76 16.24
C ALA A 92 -3.81 -6.02 15.91
N GLY A 93 -3.85 -5.13 14.90
CA GLY A 93 -2.69 -4.31 14.52
C GLY A 93 -2.28 -3.30 15.58
N ALA A 94 -3.24 -2.61 16.19
CA ALA A 94 -2.99 -1.67 17.29
C ALA A 94 -2.34 -2.38 18.49
N ALA A 95 -2.86 -3.56 18.86
CA ALA A 95 -2.29 -4.37 19.94
C ALA A 95 -0.89 -4.86 19.63
N ALA A 96 -0.63 -5.33 18.39
CA ALA A 96 0.69 -5.79 17.98
C ALA A 96 1.73 -4.67 18.02
N ARG A 97 1.39 -3.45 17.56
CA ARG A 97 2.26 -2.27 17.69
C ARG A 97 2.58 -1.96 19.15
N ALA A 98 1.57 -1.98 20.02
CA ALA A 98 1.74 -1.68 21.44
C ALA A 98 2.55 -2.74 22.19
N LEU A 99 2.75 -3.92 21.61
CA LEU A 99 3.51 -5.05 22.14
C LEU A 99 4.94 -5.13 21.61
N ALA A 100 5.45 -4.07 20.97
CA ALA A 100 6.88 -4.00 20.63
C ALA A 100 7.74 -4.24 21.87
N GLY A 101 8.75 -5.11 21.75
CA GLY A 101 9.60 -5.61 22.85
C GLY A 101 9.09 -6.87 23.53
N SER A 102 7.97 -7.45 23.07
CA SER A 102 7.50 -8.75 23.55
C SER A 102 7.89 -9.86 22.57
N ASP A 103 8.28 -11.02 23.11
CA ASP A 103 8.66 -12.17 22.28
C ASP A 103 7.45 -12.86 21.66
N GLU A 104 6.34 -13.00 22.44
CA GLU A 104 5.15 -13.72 22.02
C GLU A 104 3.89 -13.08 22.60
N ALA A 105 2.80 -13.09 21.84
CA ALA A 105 1.46 -12.77 22.35
C ALA A 105 0.38 -13.64 21.70
N THR A 106 -0.61 -14.03 22.50
CA THR A 106 -1.79 -14.79 22.05
C THR A 106 -2.95 -13.83 21.87
N PHE A 107 -3.48 -13.76 20.65
CA PHE A 107 -4.62 -12.94 20.26
C PHE A 107 -5.91 -13.76 20.40
N ALA A 108 -6.65 -13.53 21.45
CA ALA A 108 -7.95 -14.14 21.73
C ALA A 108 -9.08 -13.13 21.42
N LEU A 109 -9.15 -12.72 20.15
CA LEU A 109 -10.23 -11.88 19.62
C LEU A 109 -11.38 -12.76 19.07
N PRO A 110 -12.58 -12.22 18.81
CA PRO A 110 -13.67 -12.98 18.22
C PRO A 110 -13.32 -13.61 16.88
N THR A 111 -13.21 -14.95 16.82
CA THR A 111 -12.96 -15.75 15.62
C THR A 111 -14.20 -16.53 15.26
N THR A 112 -15.24 -15.85 14.72
CA THR A 112 -16.52 -16.47 14.35
C THR A 112 -16.42 -17.35 13.13
N ASN A 113 -15.55 -16.99 12.17
CA ASN A 113 -15.29 -17.65 10.91
C ASN A 113 -13.80 -17.62 10.55
N ILE A 114 -13.42 -18.18 9.40
CA ILE A 114 -12.02 -18.24 8.91
C ILE A 114 -11.53 -16.83 8.49
N GLU A 115 -12.43 -16.04 7.95
CA GLU A 115 -12.14 -14.67 7.51
C GLU A 115 -11.76 -13.78 8.71
N ALA A 116 -12.40 -13.94 9.87
CA ALA A 116 -12.03 -13.29 11.12
C ALA A 116 -10.62 -13.72 11.58
N VAL A 117 -10.29 -15.02 11.49
CA VAL A 117 -8.93 -15.51 11.78
C VAL A 117 -7.91 -14.86 10.85
N SER A 118 -8.23 -14.79 9.55
CA SER A 118 -7.39 -14.14 8.54
C SER A 118 -7.16 -12.66 8.85
N ALA A 119 -8.23 -11.92 9.19
CA ALA A 119 -8.17 -10.49 9.49
C ALA A 119 -7.32 -10.20 10.74
N ILE A 120 -7.48 -10.98 11.81
CA ILE A 120 -6.69 -10.84 13.04
C ILE A 120 -5.21 -11.14 12.75
N ALA A 121 -4.91 -12.23 12.02
CA ALA A 121 -3.56 -12.62 11.68
C ALA A 121 -2.86 -11.56 10.81
N GLU A 122 -3.58 -11.05 9.78
CA GLU A 122 -3.09 -10.02 8.88
C GLU A 122 -2.85 -8.71 9.64
N GLY A 123 -3.81 -8.26 10.43
CA GLY A 123 -3.71 -7.02 11.21
C GLY A 123 -2.54 -7.06 12.20
N ALA A 124 -2.43 -8.14 12.98
CA ALA A 124 -1.34 -8.31 13.94
C ALA A 124 0.04 -8.34 13.24
N ALA A 125 0.16 -9.07 12.12
CA ALA A 125 1.40 -9.13 11.35
C ALA A 125 1.78 -7.79 10.72
N LEU A 126 0.80 -7.05 10.16
CA LEU A 126 0.99 -5.70 9.62
C LEU A 126 1.38 -4.67 10.70
N GLY A 127 0.80 -4.80 11.91
CA GLY A 127 1.10 -3.92 13.04
C GLY A 127 2.48 -4.18 13.67
N ALA A 128 2.99 -5.39 13.56
CA ALA A 128 4.32 -5.77 14.06
C ALA A 128 5.42 -5.32 13.07
N TYR A 129 5.56 -4.01 12.91
CA TYR A 129 6.49 -3.35 12.00
C TYR A 129 7.31 -2.28 12.70
N ALA A 130 8.57 -2.17 12.35
CA ALA A 130 9.45 -1.05 12.68
C ALA A 130 10.44 -0.82 11.54
N PHE A 131 10.76 0.44 11.28
CA PHE A 131 11.84 0.83 10.37
C PHE A 131 12.99 1.42 11.18
N ASP A 132 14.11 0.72 11.22
CA ASP A 132 15.29 1.06 12.01
C ASP A 132 16.61 0.85 11.25
N GLU A 133 16.55 0.68 9.92
CA GLU A 133 17.71 0.36 9.07
C GLU A 133 18.83 1.40 9.20
N PHE A 134 18.46 2.69 9.34
CA PHE A 134 19.42 3.80 9.40
C PHE A 134 19.74 4.29 10.81
N ARG A 135 19.34 3.55 11.84
CA ARG A 135 19.75 3.87 13.21
C ARG A 135 21.15 3.29 13.49
N GLY A 136 22.04 4.16 13.97
CA GLY A 136 23.38 3.78 14.39
C GLY A 136 23.42 3.34 15.86
N SER A 137 24.06 4.12 16.73
CA SER A 137 24.25 3.82 18.15
C SER A 137 22.97 3.63 18.95
N THR A 138 21.87 4.29 18.57
CA THR A 138 20.58 4.19 19.25
C THR A 138 19.71 2.99 18.81
N LYS A 139 20.23 2.13 17.94
CA LYS A 139 19.49 0.95 17.44
C LYS A 139 19.16 -0.04 18.55
N SER A 140 20.07 -0.25 19.46
CA SER A 140 19.89 -1.16 20.61
C SER A 140 18.84 -0.69 21.63
N GLU A 141 18.48 0.59 21.64
CA GLU A 141 17.45 1.17 22.51
C GLU A 141 16.02 0.90 21.99
N ARG A 142 15.90 0.46 20.74
CA ARG A 142 14.60 0.22 20.11
C ARG A 142 14.00 -1.10 20.53
N LYS A 143 12.72 -1.05 20.85
CA LYS A 143 11.92 -2.27 21.06
C LYS A 143 11.66 -2.93 19.72
N LEU A 144 12.08 -4.18 19.57
CA LEU A 144 11.83 -4.97 18.37
C LEU A 144 10.32 -5.23 18.22
N PRO A 145 9.82 -5.35 16.99
CA PRO A 145 8.43 -5.76 16.75
C PRO A 145 8.12 -7.10 17.45
N LEU A 146 6.85 -7.31 17.82
CA LEU A 146 6.37 -8.57 18.38
C LEU A 146 6.85 -9.75 17.52
N ALA A 147 7.60 -10.70 18.10
CA ALA A 147 8.29 -11.73 17.33
C ALA A 147 7.38 -12.91 16.95
N LYS A 148 6.46 -13.31 17.84
CA LYS A 148 5.53 -14.41 17.58
C LYS A 148 4.09 -14.01 17.93
N ILE A 149 3.20 -14.24 16.99
CA ILE A 149 1.77 -13.94 17.05
C ILE A 149 1.02 -15.27 17.02
N VAL A 150 0.29 -15.58 18.08
CA VAL A 150 -0.52 -16.79 18.19
C VAL A 150 -1.99 -16.39 18.16
N ILE A 151 -2.77 -16.92 17.24
CA ILE A 151 -4.22 -16.65 17.16
C ILE A 151 -4.96 -17.76 17.91
N HIS A 152 -5.72 -17.40 18.94
CA HIS A 152 -6.57 -18.32 19.65
C HIS A 152 -7.89 -18.52 18.90
N SER A 153 -8.16 -19.77 18.49
CA SER A 153 -9.35 -20.07 17.67
C SER A 153 -9.68 -21.55 17.71
N LYS A 154 -10.97 -21.88 17.60
CA LYS A 154 -11.47 -23.25 17.43
C LYS A 154 -11.12 -23.87 16.07
N PHE A 155 -10.62 -23.08 15.13
CA PHE A 155 -10.34 -23.52 13.75
C PHE A 155 -8.92 -24.09 13.54
N THR A 156 -8.18 -24.40 14.60
CA THR A 156 -6.78 -24.86 14.54
C THR A 156 -6.54 -26.04 13.62
N LYS A 157 -7.52 -26.97 13.52
CA LYS A 157 -7.44 -28.17 12.68
C LYS A 157 -7.83 -27.92 11.21
N LYS A 158 -8.47 -26.77 10.90
CA LYS A 158 -8.93 -26.43 9.56
C LYS A 158 -7.76 -26.02 8.66
N ILE A 159 -7.68 -26.59 7.46
CA ILE A 159 -6.63 -26.25 6.48
C ILE A 159 -6.79 -24.82 5.99
N GLU A 160 -8.03 -24.34 5.87
CA GLU A 160 -8.35 -22.97 5.48
C GLU A 160 -7.76 -21.95 6.46
N ALA A 161 -7.83 -22.21 7.78
CA ALA A 161 -7.23 -21.35 8.79
C ALA A 161 -5.69 -21.32 8.69
N LYS A 162 -5.05 -22.48 8.43
CA LYS A 162 -3.60 -22.54 8.19
C LYS A 162 -3.20 -21.79 6.92
N ASN A 163 -3.98 -21.88 5.87
CA ASN A 163 -3.78 -21.13 4.63
C ASN A 163 -3.98 -19.62 4.84
N ALA A 164 -4.95 -19.21 5.67
CA ALA A 164 -5.18 -17.82 6.03
C ALA A 164 -3.95 -17.22 6.75
N LEU A 165 -3.33 -17.95 7.68
CA LEU A 165 -2.09 -17.50 8.34
C LEU A 165 -0.93 -17.35 7.34
N LYS A 166 -0.76 -18.34 6.45
CA LYS A 166 0.27 -18.29 5.41
C LYS A 166 0.07 -17.08 4.49
N ARG A 167 -1.19 -16.83 4.08
CA ARG A 167 -1.56 -15.65 3.28
C ARG A 167 -1.24 -14.36 4.03
N ALA A 168 -1.66 -14.22 5.29
CA ALA A 168 -1.38 -13.06 6.13
C ALA A 168 0.13 -12.79 6.27
N GLN A 169 0.94 -13.84 6.40
CA GLN A 169 2.40 -13.73 6.48
C GLN A 169 3.02 -13.22 5.17
N ILE A 170 2.52 -13.68 4.02
CA ILE A 170 2.96 -13.20 2.69
C ILE A 170 2.58 -11.73 2.49
N ILE A 171 1.34 -11.35 2.83
CA ILE A 171 0.87 -9.97 2.74
C ILE A 171 1.74 -9.06 3.60
N ALA A 172 1.93 -9.42 4.87
CA ALA A 172 2.75 -8.63 5.78
C ALA A 172 4.20 -8.49 5.28
N LYS A 173 4.80 -9.57 4.75
CA LYS A 173 6.15 -9.55 4.17
C LYS A 173 6.30 -8.46 3.11
N TYR A 174 5.39 -8.42 2.14
CA TYR A 174 5.54 -7.50 1.03
C TYR A 174 5.00 -6.10 1.34
N THR A 175 4.05 -5.97 2.26
CA THR A 175 3.67 -4.65 2.78
C THR A 175 4.80 -4.02 3.59
N HIS A 176 5.55 -4.80 4.37
CA HIS A 176 6.74 -4.31 5.08
C HIS A 176 7.83 -3.88 4.09
N LEU A 177 8.08 -4.66 3.02
CA LEU A 177 8.99 -4.26 1.94
C LEU A 177 8.58 -2.92 1.32
N VAL A 178 7.30 -2.72 1.02
CA VAL A 178 6.78 -1.45 0.48
C VAL A 178 7.03 -0.31 1.46
N ARG A 179 6.72 -0.50 2.75
CA ARG A 179 6.98 0.47 3.80
C ARG A 179 8.47 0.79 3.93
N ASP A 180 9.33 -0.22 3.87
CA ASP A 180 10.79 -0.04 3.95
C ASP A 180 11.31 0.81 2.78
N LEU A 181 10.82 0.55 1.55
CA LEU A 181 11.18 1.36 0.38
C LEU A 181 10.75 2.82 0.56
N ILE A 182 9.50 3.07 0.98
CA ILE A 182 8.95 4.41 1.16
C ILE A 182 9.69 5.16 2.29
N ASN A 183 10.08 4.47 3.36
CA ASN A 183 10.77 5.08 4.49
C ASN A 183 12.27 5.28 4.25
N THR A 184 12.85 4.60 3.26
CA THR A 184 14.29 4.71 2.95
C THR A 184 14.61 6.15 2.51
N PRO A 185 15.63 6.80 3.13
CA PRO A 185 16.04 8.15 2.74
C PRO A 185 16.47 8.21 1.26
N PRO A 186 16.23 9.33 0.55
CA PRO A 186 16.55 9.45 -0.88
C PRO A 186 18.03 9.32 -1.18
N SER A 187 18.93 9.65 -0.25
CA SER A 187 20.37 9.37 -0.36
C SER A 187 20.72 7.88 -0.49
N HIS A 188 19.78 6.99 -0.16
CA HIS A 188 19.94 5.53 -0.20
C HIS A 188 18.95 4.85 -1.16
N LEU A 189 17.93 5.57 -1.63
CA LEU A 189 16.93 5.07 -2.56
C LEU A 189 16.88 5.93 -3.83
N THR A 190 17.84 5.75 -4.71
CA THR A 190 17.85 6.32 -6.06
C THR A 190 17.12 5.38 -7.04
N PRO A 191 16.83 5.81 -8.30
CA PRO A 191 16.26 4.91 -9.31
C PRO A 191 17.04 3.61 -9.46
N GLU A 192 18.37 3.67 -9.45
CA GLU A 192 19.21 2.49 -9.57
C GLU A 192 19.14 1.58 -8.34
N THR A 193 19.25 2.14 -7.12
CA THR A 193 19.24 1.33 -5.90
C THR A 193 17.87 0.72 -5.64
N PHE A 194 16.78 1.38 -6.03
CA PHE A 194 15.43 0.80 -6.03
C PHE A 194 15.39 -0.47 -6.90
N THR A 195 15.86 -0.37 -8.14
CA THR A 195 15.86 -1.54 -9.05
C THR A 195 16.70 -2.68 -8.52
N LYS A 196 17.88 -2.39 -7.93
CA LYS A 196 18.75 -3.40 -7.32
C LYS A 196 18.10 -4.09 -6.11
N LYS A 197 17.45 -3.33 -5.22
CA LYS A 197 16.71 -3.87 -4.06
C LYS A 197 15.59 -4.81 -4.53
N ILE A 198 14.77 -4.40 -5.50
CA ILE A 198 13.67 -5.22 -6.01
C ILE A 198 14.19 -6.47 -6.74
N ALA A 199 15.23 -6.36 -7.57
CA ALA A 199 15.82 -7.51 -8.25
C ALA A 199 16.37 -8.56 -7.25
N ALA A 200 16.98 -8.11 -6.15
CA ALA A 200 17.43 -9.00 -5.08
C ALA A 200 16.25 -9.72 -4.40
N VAL A 201 15.15 -9.00 -4.13
CA VAL A 201 13.94 -9.61 -3.55
C VAL A 201 13.30 -10.61 -4.52
N VAL A 202 13.22 -10.31 -5.82
CA VAL A 202 12.73 -11.26 -6.83
C VAL A 202 13.58 -12.53 -6.83
N LYS A 203 14.90 -12.38 -6.83
CA LYS A 203 15.85 -13.53 -6.76
C LYS A 203 15.61 -14.37 -5.51
N SER A 204 15.52 -13.76 -4.33
CA SER A 204 15.28 -14.46 -3.07
C SER A 204 13.88 -15.07 -2.96
N SER A 205 12.93 -14.60 -3.73
CA SER A 205 11.55 -15.14 -3.83
C SER A 205 11.42 -16.27 -4.85
N GLY A 206 12.52 -16.82 -5.33
CA GLY A 206 12.56 -17.95 -6.26
C GLY A 206 12.83 -17.56 -7.71
N GLY A 207 12.82 -16.28 -8.07
CA GLY A 207 13.14 -15.80 -9.42
C GLY A 207 12.42 -16.58 -10.51
N ALA A 208 13.17 -17.04 -11.51
CA ALA A 208 12.62 -17.77 -12.67
C ALA A 208 11.88 -19.07 -12.28
N THR A 209 12.29 -19.77 -11.21
CA THR A 209 11.61 -21.00 -10.75
C THR A 209 10.23 -20.72 -10.15
N ALA A 210 10.03 -19.50 -9.65
CA ALA A 210 8.71 -19.01 -9.21
C ALA A 210 7.92 -18.33 -10.35
N GLY A 211 8.40 -18.37 -11.59
CA GLY A 211 7.77 -17.72 -12.74
C GLY A 211 8.00 -16.20 -12.83
N LEU A 212 8.95 -15.66 -12.04
CA LEU A 212 9.29 -14.25 -12.01
C LEU A 212 10.49 -13.93 -12.89
N LYS A 213 10.37 -12.90 -13.74
CA LYS A 213 11.45 -12.33 -14.52
C LYS A 213 11.56 -10.83 -14.26
N VAL A 214 12.78 -10.31 -14.24
CA VAL A 214 13.06 -8.88 -14.09
C VAL A 214 13.83 -8.40 -15.30
N SER A 215 13.48 -7.24 -15.83
CA SER A 215 14.27 -6.48 -16.78
C SER A 215 14.32 -5.01 -16.36
N ILE A 216 15.43 -4.34 -16.68
CA ILE A 216 15.67 -2.96 -16.27
C ILE A 216 16.25 -2.25 -17.50
N LEU A 217 15.59 -1.18 -17.93
CA LEU A 217 16.15 -0.27 -18.92
C LEU A 217 16.92 0.85 -18.18
N ASN A 218 18.17 1.05 -18.59
CA ASN A 218 18.99 2.17 -18.12
C ASN A 218 18.73 3.43 -18.95
N GLU A 219 19.33 4.56 -18.59
CA GLU A 219 19.12 5.85 -19.24
C GLU A 219 19.44 5.84 -20.74
N LYS A 220 20.47 5.11 -21.17
CA LYS A 220 20.84 4.98 -22.59
C LYS A 220 19.77 4.22 -23.38
N GLN A 221 19.27 3.14 -22.81
CA GLN A 221 18.19 2.34 -23.39
C GLN A 221 16.85 3.09 -23.40
N LEU A 222 16.57 3.88 -22.35
CA LEU A 222 15.39 4.74 -22.29
C LEU A 222 15.45 5.80 -23.38
N LYS A 223 16.58 6.49 -23.53
CA LYS A 223 16.79 7.50 -24.56
C LYS A 223 16.67 6.92 -25.97
N SER A 224 17.35 5.82 -26.26
CA SER A 224 17.27 5.16 -27.57
C SER A 224 15.91 4.53 -27.86
N GLY A 225 15.15 4.18 -26.82
CA GLY A 225 13.80 3.63 -26.91
C GLY A 225 12.69 4.67 -27.02
N GLY A 226 13.00 5.98 -26.90
CA GLY A 226 12.01 7.05 -27.03
C GLY A 226 11.13 7.29 -25.77
N TYR A 227 11.62 6.97 -24.58
CA TYR A 227 10.92 7.21 -23.32
C TYR A 227 11.13 8.66 -22.84
N GLY A 228 10.56 9.62 -23.55
CA GLY A 228 10.83 11.04 -23.34
C GLY A 228 10.30 11.57 -22.01
N GLY A 229 9.19 11.04 -21.50
CA GLY A 229 8.65 11.40 -20.19
C GLY A 229 9.59 11.02 -19.06
N ILE A 230 10.08 9.77 -19.04
CA ILE A 230 11.02 9.28 -18.02
C ILE A 230 12.37 10.00 -18.10
N ILE A 231 12.89 10.21 -19.32
CA ILE A 231 14.15 10.94 -19.53
C ILE A 231 13.99 12.40 -19.16
N GLY A 232 12.94 13.09 -19.63
CA GLY A 232 12.71 14.52 -19.36
C GLY A 232 12.63 14.84 -17.87
N VAL A 233 11.95 13.99 -17.09
CA VAL A 233 11.88 14.17 -15.63
C VAL A 233 13.23 13.88 -14.97
N GLY A 234 13.91 12.79 -15.36
CA GLY A 234 15.11 12.32 -14.69
C GLY A 234 16.42 13.00 -15.12
N GLN A 235 16.42 13.78 -16.22
CA GLN A 235 17.67 14.33 -16.78
C GLN A 235 18.34 15.40 -15.89
N GLY A 236 17.57 16.02 -15.00
CA GLY A 236 18.09 17.02 -14.05
C GLY A 236 18.83 16.42 -12.86
N SER A 237 18.76 15.12 -12.66
CA SER A 237 19.40 14.45 -11.52
C SER A 237 20.76 13.83 -11.90
N ALA A 238 21.68 13.82 -10.93
CA ALA A 238 22.91 13.03 -10.99
C ALA A 238 22.62 11.50 -10.89
N ASN A 239 21.41 11.11 -10.46
CA ASN A 239 20.95 9.74 -10.38
C ASN A 239 20.08 9.39 -11.61
N PRO A 240 20.63 8.72 -12.64
CA PRO A 240 19.95 8.51 -13.90
C PRO A 240 18.67 7.67 -13.76
N PRO A 241 17.62 7.97 -14.57
CA PRO A 241 16.35 7.27 -14.51
C PRO A 241 16.46 5.79 -14.94
N ARG A 242 15.47 5.01 -14.54
CA ARG A 242 15.33 3.58 -14.87
C ARG A 242 13.88 3.25 -15.19
N LEU A 243 13.67 2.23 -16.02
CA LEU A 243 12.37 1.56 -16.11
C LEU A 243 12.53 0.12 -15.67
N LEU A 244 11.94 -0.21 -14.51
CA LEU A 244 11.90 -1.56 -14.00
C LEU A 244 10.65 -2.28 -14.52
N HIS A 245 10.84 -3.48 -15.04
CA HIS A 245 9.75 -4.37 -15.43
C HIS A 245 9.90 -5.70 -14.71
N ILE A 246 8.82 -6.14 -14.03
CA ILE A 246 8.71 -7.45 -13.42
C ILE A 246 7.57 -8.17 -14.11
N LYS A 247 7.81 -9.40 -14.55
CA LYS A 247 6.80 -10.27 -15.14
C LYS A 247 6.64 -11.53 -14.31
N TYR A 248 5.42 -11.83 -13.94
CA TYR A 248 5.02 -13.10 -13.34
C TYR A 248 4.19 -13.91 -14.34
N THR A 249 4.65 -15.13 -14.62
CA THR A 249 3.96 -16.05 -15.52
C THR A 249 3.75 -17.39 -14.81
N PRO A 250 2.53 -17.70 -14.37
CA PRO A 250 2.21 -18.99 -13.77
C PRO A 250 2.16 -20.09 -14.84
N LYS A 251 2.19 -21.38 -14.42
CA LYS A 251 2.03 -22.53 -15.34
C LYS A 251 0.73 -22.48 -16.13
N LYS A 252 -0.36 -21.99 -15.50
CA LYS A 252 -1.67 -21.76 -16.12
C LYS A 252 -2.12 -20.36 -15.72
N SER A 253 -2.53 -19.56 -16.71
CA SER A 253 -3.06 -18.22 -16.48
C SER A 253 -4.53 -18.16 -16.87
N LEU A 254 -5.36 -17.65 -15.96
CA LEU A 254 -6.79 -17.42 -16.17
C LEU A 254 -7.09 -15.96 -16.56
N ARG A 255 -6.23 -15.04 -16.15
CA ARG A 255 -6.35 -13.61 -16.37
C ARG A 255 -4.99 -12.99 -16.62
N LYS A 256 -4.97 -11.78 -17.19
CA LYS A 256 -3.76 -11.04 -17.48
C LYS A 256 -3.93 -9.57 -17.11
N PHE A 257 -3.10 -9.06 -16.20
CA PHE A 257 -3.11 -7.66 -15.80
C PHE A 257 -1.76 -7.01 -16.01
N ALA A 258 -1.76 -5.69 -16.22
CA ALA A 258 -0.58 -4.86 -16.13
C ALA A 258 -0.78 -3.81 -15.01
N PHE A 259 0.24 -3.66 -14.18
CA PHE A 259 0.30 -2.65 -13.13
C PHE A 259 1.42 -1.67 -13.43
N VAL A 260 1.15 -0.39 -13.33
CA VAL A 260 2.13 0.69 -13.53
C VAL A 260 2.20 1.50 -12.25
N GLY A 261 3.39 1.76 -11.72
CA GLY A 261 3.54 2.49 -10.45
C GLY A 261 4.44 3.70 -10.58
N LYS A 262 3.96 4.90 -10.20
CA LYS A 262 4.79 6.11 -10.13
C LYS A 262 5.99 5.87 -9.23
N GLY A 263 7.19 6.17 -9.75
CA GLY A 263 8.46 5.89 -9.09
C GLY A 263 9.37 7.12 -8.99
N ILE A 264 8.87 8.25 -8.53
CA ILE A 264 9.70 9.43 -8.27
C ILE A 264 10.42 9.24 -6.94
N THR A 265 11.71 8.91 -6.98
CA THR A 265 12.48 8.56 -5.77
C THR A 265 12.72 9.74 -4.86
N PHE A 266 12.73 10.95 -5.41
CA PHE A 266 12.61 12.22 -4.70
C PHE A 266 12.07 13.30 -5.63
N ASP A 267 11.20 14.16 -5.14
CA ASP A 267 10.58 15.22 -5.93
C ASP A 267 10.82 16.60 -5.31
N THR A 268 11.67 17.40 -5.95
CA THR A 268 11.86 18.81 -5.60
C THR A 268 10.86 19.74 -6.29
N GLY A 269 10.08 19.23 -7.25
CA GLY A 269 9.29 20.02 -8.20
C GLY A 269 10.08 20.47 -9.44
N GLY A 270 11.35 20.09 -9.56
CA GLY A 270 12.22 20.59 -10.63
C GLY A 270 12.34 22.12 -10.58
N LEU A 271 12.29 22.78 -11.74
CA LEU A 271 12.34 24.26 -11.79
C LEU A 271 11.07 24.95 -11.26
N ALA A 272 9.97 24.23 -11.06
CA ALA A 272 8.81 24.68 -10.30
C ALA A 272 8.94 24.28 -8.82
N LEU A 273 10.04 24.71 -8.20
CA LEU A 273 10.52 24.26 -6.89
C LEU A 273 9.44 24.30 -5.81
N LYS A 274 9.24 23.19 -5.13
CA LYS A 274 8.34 23.07 -3.99
C LYS A 274 8.82 23.94 -2.81
N PRO A 275 7.89 24.40 -1.93
CA PRO A 275 8.26 24.97 -0.65
C PRO A 275 9.12 23.99 0.18
N ALA A 276 10.06 24.51 0.97
CA ALA A 276 10.89 23.65 1.83
C ALA A 276 10.06 22.85 2.86
N ALA A 277 8.99 23.45 3.37
CA ALA A 277 8.08 22.77 4.31
C ALA A 277 7.33 21.62 3.61
N GLY A 278 7.49 20.41 4.12
CA GLY A 278 6.88 19.18 3.57
C GLY A 278 7.68 18.52 2.44
N MET A 279 8.77 19.13 1.97
CA MET A 279 9.60 18.53 0.91
C MET A 279 10.28 17.24 1.40
N GLU A 280 10.56 17.10 2.69
CA GLU A 280 11.13 15.90 3.29
C GLU A 280 10.24 14.65 3.13
N ALA A 281 8.92 14.85 3.00
CA ALA A 281 7.97 13.77 2.74
C ALA A 281 8.02 13.29 1.27
N MET A 282 8.62 14.03 0.35
CA MET A 282 8.70 13.69 -1.08
C MET A 282 9.56 12.47 -1.38
N LYS A 283 10.26 11.91 -0.41
CA LYS A 283 10.83 10.55 -0.50
C LYS A 283 9.75 9.47 -0.69
N SER A 284 8.50 9.77 -0.35
CA SER A 284 7.36 8.86 -0.50
C SER A 284 6.76 8.85 -1.91
N ASP A 285 7.24 9.70 -2.80
CA ASP A 285 6.65 9.92 -4.14
C ASP A 285 6.91 8.76 -5.13
N MET A 286 7.52 7.71 -4.64
CA MET A 286 7.70 6.41 -5.30
C MET A 286 6.80 5.30 -4.75
N SER A 287 5.80 5.65 -3.93
CA SER A 287 4.92 4.68 -3.26
C SER A 287 4.12 3.84 -4.25
N GLY A 288 3.74 4.40 -5.41
CA GLY A 288 3.08 3.66 -6.48
C GLY A 288 3.95 2.52 -7.02
N ALA A 289 5.20 2.81 -7.36
CA ALA A 289 6.17 1.80 -7.80
C ALA A 289 6.41 0.72 -6.74
N ALA A 290 6.56 1.12 -5.48
CA ALA A 290 6.71 0.18 -4.37
C ALA A 290 5.49 -0.73 -4.22
N ALA A 291 4.27 -0.18 -4.30
CA ALA A 291 3.02 -0.92 -4.16
C ALA A 291 2.84 -1.98 -5.27
N VAL A 292 3.05 -1.61 -6.55
CA VAL A 292 2.91 -2.57 -7.66
C VAL A 292 3.98 -3.65 -7.62
N CYS A 293 5.22 -3.31 -7.24
CA CYS A 293 6.29 -4.30 -7.04
C CYS A 293 5.96 -5.25 -5.88
N GLY A 294 5.45 -4.74 -4.76
CA GLY A 294 5.02 -5.56 -3.64
C GLY A 294 3.85 -6.47 -4.00
N ALA A 295 2.87 -5.96 -4.76
CA ALA A 295 1.68 -6.72 -5.18
C ALA A 295 2.05 -7.91 -6.08
N ILE A 296 2.87 -7.72 -7.13
CA ILE A 296 3.28 -8.84 -8.01
C ILE A 296 4.07 -9.90 -7.26
N LEU A 297 4.91 -9.51 -6.29
CA LEU A 297 5.66 -10.44 -5.45
C LEU A 297 4.75 -11.25 -4.52
N ALA A 298 3.70 -10.62 -3.97
CA ALA A 298 2.69 -11.31 -3.16
C ALA A 298 1.89 -12.30 -4.01
N ILE A 299 1.43 -11.88 -5.19
CA ILE A 299 0.70 -12.70 -6.16
C ILE A 299 1.51 -13.94 -6.57
N ALA A 300 2.78 -13.76 -6.90
CA ALA A 300 3.69 -14.84 -7.26
C ALA A 300 3.96 -15.81 -6.08
N SER A 301 4.14 -15.27 -4.87
CA SER A 301 4.35 -16.08 -3.66
C SER A 301 3.12 -16.89 -3.26
N LEU A 302 1.92 -16.38 -3.54
CA LEU A 302 0.65 -17.09 -3.38
C LEU A 302 0.37 -18.05 -4.55
N LYS A 303 1.20 -18.02 -5.61
CA LYS A 303 1.06 -18.85 -6.82
C LYS A 303 -0.30 -18.70 -7.49
N LEU A 304 -0.83 -17.47 -7.51
CA LEU A 304 -2.12 -17.23 -8.15
C LEU A 304 -2.04 -17.49 -9.66
N PRO A 305 -3.09 -18.09 -10.28
CA PRO A 305 -3.10 -18.44 -11.69
C PRO A 305 -3.41 -17.23 -12.59
N VAL A 306 -2.64 -16.16 -12.45
CA VAL A 306 -2.82 -14.89 -13.18
C VAL A 306 -1.47 -14.39 -13.67
N SER A 307 -1.35 -14.05 -14.95
CA SER A 307 -0.17 -13.38 -15.49
C SER A 307 -0.21 -11.91 -15.12
N ILE A 308 0.88 -11.40 -14.55
CA ILE A 308 1.02 -10.00 -14.15
C ILE A 308 2.30 -9.42 -14.77
N GLU A 309 2.21 -8.20 -15.28
CA GLU A 309 3.36 -7.36 -15.59
C GLU A 309 3.30 -6.12 -14.70
N ALA A 310 4.36 -5.84 -13.96
CA ALA A 310 4.50 -4.64 -13.16
C ALA A 310 5.60 -3.75 -13.75
N TRP A 311 5.26 -2.51 -14.04
CA TRP A 311 6.13 -1.50 -14.62
C TRP A 311 6.33 -0.37 -13.60
N ALA A 312 7.58 -0.05 -13.30
CA ALA A 312 7.95 1.04 -12.41
C ALA A 312 8.89 2.00 -13.15
N PRO A 313 8.36 3.07 -13.77
CA PRO A 313 9.18 4.17 -14.26
C PRO A 313 9.74 4.92 -13.05
N LEU A 314 11.07 5.00 -12.98
CA LEU A 314 11.81 5.54 -11.85
C LEU A 314 12.62 6.75 -12.29
N ALA A 315 12.42 7.88 -11.65
CA ALA A 315 13.19 9.11 -11.87
C ALA A 315 13.36 9.86 -10.53
N GLU A 316 14.30 10.77 -10.49
CA GLU A 316 14.48 11.74 -9.41
C GLU A 316 14.32 13.12 -10.03
N ASN A 317 13.34 13.91 -9.56
CA ASN A 317 13.04 15.24 -10.10
C ASN A 317 13.84 16.30 -9.35
N MET A 318 14.90 16.80 -9.98
CA MET A 318 15.87 17.69 -9.35
C MET A 318 16.06 18.99 -10.13
N VAL A 319 16.52 20.01 -9.40
CA VAL A 319 16.93 21.30 -9.98
C VAL A 319 18.39 21.21 -10.44
N SER A 320 18.62 21.48 -11.71
CA SER A 320 19.97 21.60 -12.28
C SER A 320 19.94 22.37 -13.61
N ASP A 321 21.09 22.58 -14.22
CA ASP A 321 21.26 23.17 -15.55
C ASP A 321 20.69 22.29 -16.68
N ASN A 322 20.55 20.98 -16.44
CA ASN A 322 19.97 20.02 -17.39
C ASN A 322 18.47 19.73 -17.11
N ALA A 323 17.87 20.31 -16.08
CA ALA A 323 16.48 20.07 -15.74
C ALA A 323 15.54 20.56 -16.86
N THR A 324 14.42 19.83 -17.04
CA THR A 324 13.33 20.25 -17.94
C THR A 324 12.75 21.59 -17.49
N ARG A 325 12.62 22.51 -18.45
CA ARG A 325 12.17 23.89 -18.22
C ARG A 325 10.67 24.01 -18.54
N PRO A 326 9.96 24.91 -17.89
CA PRO A 326 8.65 25.32 -18.36
C PRO A 326 8.71 25.73 -19.85
N SER A 327 7.74 25.25 -20.65
CA SER A 327 7.63 25.37 -22.11
C SER A 327 8.55 24.45 -22.95
N ASP A 328 9.36 23.58 -22.33
CA ASP A 328 10.00 22.52 -23.09
C ASP A 328 8.94 21.54 -23.63
N VAL A 329 9.16 21.05 -24.85
CA VAL A 329 8.31 20.01 -25.44
C VAL A 329 9.06 18.68 -25.46
N ILE A 330 8.43 17.65 -24.91
CA ILE A 330 8.99 16.29 -24.88
C ILE A 330 8.17 15.35 -25.75
N THR A 331 8.83 14.41 -26.42
CA THR A 331 8.16 13.33 -27.17
C THR A 331 8.07 12.10 -26.31
N MET A 332 6.86 11.70 -25.95
CA MET A 332 6.55 10.56 -25.11
C MET A 332 6.77 9.24 -25.85
N TYR A 333 6.91 8.15 -25.10
CA TYR A 333 6.87 6.82 -25.70
C TYR A 333 5.55 6.63 -26.47
N GLY A 334 5.64 6.19 -27.73
CA GLY A 334 4.48 6.10 -28.63
C GLY A 334 4.25 7.34 -29.50
N GLY A 335 5.07 8.40 -29.36
CA GLY A 335 5.18 9.51 -30.31
C GLY A 335 4.36 10.76 -30.02
N LYS A 336 3.42 10.74 -29.05
CA LYS A 336 2.73 11.96 -28.62
C LYS A 336 3.71 12.99 -28.05
N THR A 337 3.47 14.27 -28.33
CA THR A 337 4.27 15.37 -27.76
C THR A 337 3.55 16.06 -26.61
N VAL A 338 4.29 16.45 -25.59
CA VAL A 338 3.76 17.11 -24.40
C VAL A 338 4.57 18.36 -24.11
N GLU A 339 3.87 19.51 -24.02
CA GLU A 339 4.43 20.75 -23.50
C GLU A 339 4.48 20.70 -21.98
N VAL A 340 5.65 20.83 -21.39
CA VAL A 340 5.83 20.81 -19.94
C VAL A 340 5.68 22.24 -19.42
N LEU A 341 4.48 22.62 -19.01
CA LEU A 341 4.22 23.93 -18.43
C LEU A 341 4.59 23.97 -16.92
N ASN A 342 4.53 22.83 -16.25
CA ASN A 342 4.89 22.71 -14.84
C ASN A 342 5.75 21.45 -14.61
N PRO A 343 7.06 21.59 -14.36
CA PRO A 343 7.92 20.46 -14.01
C PRO A 343 7.57 19.74 -12.70
N ASP A 344 6.73 20.30 -11.82
CA ASP A 344 6.17 19.65 -10.62
C ASP A 344 4.96 18.76 -10.92
N ALA A 345 4.57 18.66 -12.18
CA ALA A 345 3.59 17.68 -12.67
C ALA A 345 4.31 16.55 -13.46
N GLU A 346 5.34 16.01 -12.89
CA GLU A 346 6.32 15.05 -13.44
C GLU A 346 5.81 13.61 -13.41
N GLY A 347 5.05 13.27 -12.37
CA GLY A 347 4.56 11.90 -12.15
C GLY A 347 3.73 11.38 -13.32
N ARG A 348 2.86 12.21 -13.87
CA ARG A 348 2.04 11.86 -15.03
C ARG A 348 2.87 11.65 -16.31
N LEU A 349 4.01 12.32 -16.44
CA LEU A 349 4.90 12.18 -17.58
C LEU A 349 5.58 10.81 -17.58
N ILE A 350 6.15 10.39 -16.45
CA ILE A 350 6.78 9.07 -16.37
C ILE A 350 5.74 7.94 -16.46
N LEU A 351 4.53 8.15 -15.92
CA LEU A 351 3.43 7.19 -16.03
C LEU A 351 2.97 7.01 -17.48
N ALA A 352 2.85 8.10 -18.24
CA ALA A 352 2.40 8.05 -19.63
C ALA A 352 3.28 7.14 -20.49
N ASP A 353 4.62 7.26 -20.41
CA ASP A 353 5.55 6.36 -21.09
C ASP A 353 5.31 4.88 -20.73
N ALA A 354 5.17 4.61 -19.42
CA ALA A 354 5.00 3.25 -18.93
C ALA A 354 3.61 2.68 -19.25
N LEU A 355 2.55 3.52 -19.25
CA LEU A 355 1.21 3.11 -19.65
C LEU A 355 1.17 2.68 -21.12
N VAL A 356 1.74 3.48 -22.02
CA VAL A 356 1.82 3.10 -23.44
C VAL A 356 2.61 1.80 -23.60
N LYS A 357 3.73 1.67 -22.90
CA LYS A 357 4.56 0.45 -22.95
C LYS A 357 3.85 -0.79 -22.44
N ALA A 358 3.12 -0.68 -21.34
CA ALA A 358 2.38 -1.79 -20.73
C ALA A 358 1.31 -2.35 -21.66
N GLN A 359 0.70 -1.52 -22.50
CA GLN A 359 -0.34 -1.88 -23.45
C GLN A 359 0.16 -2.64 -24.70
N GLU A 360 1.48 -2.75 -24.90
CA GLU A 360 2.02 -3.67 -25.92
C GLU A 360 1.71 -5.13 -25.57
N THR A 361 1.46 -5.41 -24.30
CA THR A 361 0.96 -6.72 -23.83
C THR A 361 -0.49 -6.89 -24.28
N LYS A 362 -0.70 -7.83 -25.20
CA LYS A 362 -2.03 -8.07 -25.80
C LYS A 362 -3.01 -8.73 -24.84
N SER A 363 -4.29 -8.41 -25.01
CA SER A 363 -5.42 -9.03 -24.31
C SER A 363 -5.31 -8.90 -22.78
N LEU A 364 -5.09 -7.67 -22.30
CA LEU A 364 -5.16 -7.35 -20.90
C LEU A 364 -6.62 -7.40 -20.40
N ASP A 365 -6.85 -8.09 -19.31
CA ASP A 365 -8.13 -8.05 -18.56
C ASP A 365 -8.24 -6.77 -17.71
N GLY A 366 -7.14 -6.04 -17.53
CA GLY A 366 -7.09 -4.75 -16.87
C GLY A 366 -5.69 -4.17 -16.79
N LEU A 367 -5.63 -2.84 -16.88
CA LEU A 367 -4.46 -2.00 -16.68
C LEU A 367 -4.73 -1.12 -15.46
N VAL A 368 -3.84 -1.11 -14.49
CA VAL A 368 -3.98 -0.30 -13.27
C VAL A 368 -2.72 0.50 -13.06
N ASP A 369 -2.84 1.81 -12.96
CA ASP A 369 -1.73 2.62 -12.47
C ASP A 369 -1.98 3.13 -11.04
N VAL A 370 -0.89 3.28 -10.29
CA VAL A 370 -0.89 3.68 -8.88
C VAL A 370 0.11 4.80 -8.70
N ALA A 371 -0.33 5.91 -8.16
CA ALA A 371 0.52 7.09 -8.03
C ALA A 371 0.18 7.95 -6.81
N THR A 372 1.19 8.54 -6.19
CA THR A 372 1.10 9.73 -5.37
C THR A 372 1.07 10.93 -6.31
N LEU A 373 -0.11 11.17 -6.93
CA LEU A 373 -0.13 12.02 -8.12
C LEU A 373 -0.44 13.48 -7.81
N THR A 374 -1.43 13.74 -6.95
CA THR A 374 -1.91 15.11 -6.80
C THR A 374 -2.14 15.54 -5.35
N GLY A 375 -1.70 16.75 -5.00
CA GLY A 375 -2.13 17.39 -3.76
C GLY A 375 -3.65 17.66 -3.73
N ALA A 376 -4.29 17.79 -4.90
CA ALA A 376 -5.74 17.95 -5.01
C ALA A 376 -6.50 16.73 -4.49
N GLN A 377 -5.97 15.52 -4.61
CA GLN A 377 -6.52 14.31 -4.01
C GLN A 377 -6.57 14.45 -2.47
N VAL A 378 -5.49 14.92 -1.86
CA VAL A 378 -5.40 15.10 -0.40
C VAL A 378 -6.42 16.14 0.07
N VAL A 379 -6.58 17.25 -0.68
CA VAL A 379 -7.56 18.30 -0.38
C VAL A 379 -8.99 17.77 -0.47
N ALA A 380 -9.28 16.94 -1.49
CA ALA A 380 -10.65 16.45 -1.74
C ALA A 380 -11.06 15.30 -0.80
N LEU A 381 -10.16 14.33 -0.55
CA LEU A 381 -10.48 13.07 0.12
C LEU A 381 -9.73 12.86 1.44
N GLY A 382 -8.83 13.78 1.81
CA GLY A 382 -8.01 13.68 3.01
C GLY A 382 -6.89 12.64 2.89
N THR A 383 -6.31 12.29 4.04
CA THR A 383 -5.11 11.46 4.13
C THR A 383 -5.36 9.97 4.30
N ARG A 384 -6.62 9.51 4.23
CA ARG A 384 -6.98 8.11 4.48
C ARG A 384 -7.82 7.46 3.39
N THR A 385 -8.27 8.21 2.40
CA THR A 385 -9.08 7.72 1.28
C THR A 385 -8.38 8.03 -0.02
N SER A 386 -8.09 7.00 -0.82
CA SER A 386 -7.52 7.13 -2.17
C SER A 386 -8.61 7.45 -3.19
N ALA A 387 -8.24 8.07 -4.31
CA ALA A 387 -9.14 8.24 -5.43
C ALA A 387 -8.98 7.09 -6.43
N VAL A 388 -10.07 6.74 -7.12
CA VAL A 388 -10.04 5.87 -8.30
C VAL A 388 -10.75 6.56 -9.47
N MET A 389 -10.11 6.61 -10.62
CA MET A 389 -10.66 7.09 -11.89
C MET A 389 -10.55 5.99 -12.93
N THR A 390 -11.48 5.96 -13.89
CA THR A 390 -11.59 4.82 -14.82
C THR A 390 -12.17 5.22 -16.18
N ASN A 391 -11.93 4.37 -17.18
CA ASN A 391 -12.68 4.32 -18.43
C ASN A 391 -13.69 3.14 -18.45
N ASN A 392 -13.81 2.36 -17.34
CA ASN A 392 -14.63 1.15 -17.26
C ASN A 392 -15.23 1.00 -15.85
N GLU A 393 -16.53 1.29 -15.70
CA GLU A 393 -17.24 1.28 -14.42
C GLU A 393 -17.28 -0.10 -13.76
N ASP A 394 -17.42 -1.19 -14.53
CA ASP A 394 -17.41 -2.55 -13.99
C ASP A 394 -16.06 -2.90 -13.38
N PHE A 395 -14.98 -2.40 -13.98
CA PHE A 395 -13.64 -2.60 -13.43
C PHE A 395 -13.44 -1.78 -12.14
N SER A 396 -13.97 -0.56 -12.11
CA SER A 396 -13.99 0.28 -10.90
C SER A 396 -14.77 -0.40 -9.77
N ALA A 397 -15.97 -0.89 -10.05
CA ALA A 397 -16.79 -1.59 -9.04
C ALA A 397 -16.07 -2.81 -8.44
N ARG A 398 -15.36 -3.59 -9.28
CA ARG A 398 -14.52 -4.72 -8.81
C ARG A 398 -13.37 -4.26 -7.92
N LEU A 399 -12.72 -3.15 -8.24
CA LEU A 399 -11.67 -2.57 -7.40
C LEU A 399 -12.23 -2.11 -6.05
N LEU A 400 -13.35 -1.39 -6.04
CA LEU A 400 -13.97 -0.88 -4.81
C LEU A 400 -14.39 -2.02 -3.88
N SER A 401 -14.92 -3.12 -4.43
CA SER A 401 -15.20 -4.34 -3.66
C SER A 401 -13.91 -4.93 -3.06
N ALA A 402 -12.85 -5.06 -3.85
CA ALA A 402 -11.55 -5.56 -3.39
C ALA A 402 -10.93 -4.65 -2.31
N ALA A 403 -11.09 -3.34 -2.44
CA ALA A 403 -10.64 -2.36 -1.46
C ALA A 403 -11.36 -2.53 -0.12
N GLY A 404 -12.70 -2.64 -0.15
CA GLY A 404 -13.50 -2.94 1.05
C GLY A 404 -13.07 -4.22 1.75
N ASP A 405 -12.87 -5.31 1.00
CA ASP A 405 -12.42 -6.60 1.54
C ASP A 405 -11.02 -6.50 2.19
N SER A 406 -10.14 -5.67 1.62
CA SER A 406 -8.78 -5.47 2.12
C SER A 406 -8.68 -4.42 3.23
N GLY A 407 -9.77 -3.66 3.49
CA GLY A 407 -9.79 -2.59 4.49
C GLY A 407 -9.01 -1.34 4.07
N GLU A 408 -8.86 -1.10 2.77
CA GLU A 408 -8.30 0.13 2.21
C GLU A 408 -9.44 0.99 1.64
N SER A 409 -9.45 2.28 1.96
CA SER A 409 -10.52 3.19 1.53
C SER A 409 -10.20 3.79 0.17
N PHE A 410 -11.14 3.60 -0.78
CA PHE A 410 -11.10 4.20 -2.10
C PHE A 410 -12.43 4.86 -2.42
N TRP A 411 -12.39 5.98 -3.16
CA TRP A 411 -13.55 6.70 -3.60
C TRP A 411 -13.52 6.95 -5.11
N PRO A 412 -14.61 6.65 -5.86
CA PRO A 412 -14.64 6.86 -7.30
C PRO A 412 -14.73 8.35 -7.61
N MET A 413 -13.92 8.82 -8.55
CA MET A 413 -13.90 10.19 -9.04
C MET A 413 -14.17 10.22 -10.54
N PRO A 414 -14.94 11.21 -11.04
CA PRO A 414 -15.29 11.30 -12.45
C PRO A 414 -14.11 11.75 -13.31
N LEU A 415 -14.22 11.54 -14.62
CA LEU A 415 -13.35 12.10 -15.65
C LEU A 415 -14.20 12.97 -16.61
N PRO A 416 -14.60 14.19 -16.18
CA PRO A 416 -15.51 15.04 -16.92
C PRO A 416 -14.85 15.58 -18.19
N GLN A 417 -15.48 15.35 -19.35
CA GLN A 417 -14.90 15.65 -20.65
C GLN A 417 -14.62 17.15 -20.87
N GLU A 418 -15.38 18.03 -20.23
CA GLU A 418 -15.20 19.48 -20.32
C GLU A 418 -13.84 19.96 -19.79
N LEU A 419 -13.25 19.24 -18.84
CA LEU A 419 -11.92 19.59 -18.32
C LEU A 419 -10.79 19.19 -19.28
N ARG A 420 -11.05 18.28 -20.25
CA ARG A 420 -9.99 17.80 -21.16
C ARG A 420 -9.43 18.92 -22.03
N ALA A 421 -10.27 19.85 -22.47
CA ALA A 421 -9.83 20.98 -23.29
C ALA A 421 -8.78 21.86 -22.61
N SER A 422 -8.73 21.88 -21.27
CA SER A 422 -7.70 22.63 -20.53
C SER A 422 -6.28 22.05 -20.69
N LEU A 423 -6.15 20.83 -21.22
CA LEU A 423 -4.88 20.20 -21.54
C LEU A 423 -4.41 20.47 -22.98
N ASP A 424 -5.14 21.23 -23.78
CA ASP A 424 -4.72 21.54 -25.15
C ASP A 424 -3.51 22.49 -25.13
N SER A 425 -2.53 22.22 -25.97
CA SER A 425 -1.32 23.03 -26.12
C SER A 425 -1.31 23.69 -27.51
N PRO A 426 -0.87 24.94 -27.63
CA PRO A 426 -0.68 25.58 -28.93
C PRO A 426 0.54 25.07 -29.71
N VAL A 427 1.45 24.33 -29.05
CA VAL A 427 2.74 23.93 -29.63
C VAL A 427 3.02 22.43 -29.60
N ALA A 428 2.22 21.64 -28.87
CA ALA A 428 2.33 20.19 -28.74
C ALA A 428 0.93 19.55 -28.81
N ASP A 429 0.87 18.20 -28.78
CA ASP A 429 -0.41 17.49 -28.79
C ASP A 429 -1.22 17.76 -27.50
N LEU A 430 -0.53 17.98 -26.37
CA LEU A 430 -1.15 18.38 -25.10
C LEU A 430 -0.12 19.03 -24.16
N ALA A 431 -0.62 19.73 -23.14
CA ALA A 431 0.17 20.24 -22.03
C ALA A 431 0.12 19.29 -20.83
N ASN A 432 1.16 19.31 -19.97
CA ASN A 432 1.20 18.43 -18.79
C ASN A 432 0.33 18.91 -17.63
N ILE A 433 -0.20 20.15 -17.69
CA ILE A 433 -1.17 20.71 -16.74
C ILE A 433 -2.29 21.41 -17.47
N GLY A 434 -3.44 21.49 -16.85
CA GLY A 434 -4.60 22.27 -17.28
C GLY A 434 -5.10 23.17 -16.15
N GLU A 435 -6.40 23.33 -16.02
CA GLU A 435 -7.02 24.13 -14.97
C GLU A 435 -6.65 23.67 -13.57
N ARG A 436 -6.41 24.64 -12.67
CA ARG A 436 -6.11 24.35 -11.27
C ARG A 436 -7.31 23.71 -10.55
N MET A 437 -8.52 24.20 -10.86
CA MET A 437 -9.74 23.61 -10.30
C MET A 437 -9.99 22.25 -10.93
N GLY A 438 -10.32 21.26 -10.09
CA GLY A 438 -10.41 19.87 -10.58
C GLY A 438 -9.04 19.24 -10.91
N GLY A 439 -7.93 19.76 -10.39
CA GLY A 439 -6.56 19.34 -10.76
C GLY A 439 -6.30 17.83 -10.67
N MET A 440 -6.94 17.12 -9.73
CA MET A 440 -6.90 15.66 -9.68
C MET A 440 -7.58 15.03 -10.92
N LEU A 441 -8.72 15.55 -11.34
CA LEU A 441 -9.48 15.05 -12.49
C LEU A 441 -8.73 15.35 -13.80
N VAL A 442 -8.14 16.53 -13.90
CA VAL A 442 -7.27 16.94 -15.03
C VAL A 442 -6.06 16.00 -15.16
N ALA A 443 -5.45 15.61 -14.02
CA ALA A 443 -4.36 14.64 -14.03
C ALA A 443 -4.81 13.25 -14.53
N GLY A 444 -5.99 12.80 -14.11
CA GLY A 444 -6.58 11.56 -14.60
C GLY A 444 -6.93 11.63 -16.10
N LEU A 445 -7.43 12.76 -16.60
CA LEU A 445 -7.69 12.98 -18.02
C LEU A 445 -6.41 12.99 -18.85
N PHE A 446 -5.32 13.59 -18.33
CA PHE A 446 -4.02 13.51 -18.97
C PHE A 446 -3.56 12.04 -19.15
N LEU A 447 -3.65 11.22 -18.10
CA LEU A 447 -3.27 9.81 -18.18
C LEU A 447 -4.18 9.03 -19.14
N LYS A 448 -5.48 9.32 -19.16
CA LYS A 448 -6.44 8.67 -20.05
C LYS A 448 -6.07 8.86 -21.54
N ASP A 449 -5.45 9.96 -21.92
CA ASP A 449 -4.99 10.21 -23.29
C ASP A 449 -3.87 9.24 -23.75
N PHE A 450 -3.23 8.56 -22.81
CA PHE A 450 -2.20 7.54 -23.07
C PHE A 450 -2.71 6.10 -22.92
N VAL A 451 -4.02 5.93 -22.70
CA VAL A 451 -4.66 4.63 -22.57
C VAL A 451 -5.54 4.36 -23.79
N ASN A 452 -5.39 3.16 -24.38
CA ASN A 452 -6.28 2.69 -25.44
C ASN A 452 -7.70 2.53 -24.85
N PRO A 453 -8.74 3.13 -25.46
CA PRO A 453 -10.11 3.04 -24.98
C PRO A 453 -10.65 1.61 -24.79
N GLU A 454 -10.13 0.64 -25.55
CA GLU A 454 -10.52 -0.78 -25.48
C GLU A 454 -9.90 -1.52 -24.28
N VAL A 455 -8.91 -0.94 -23.60
CA VAL A 455 -8.25 -1.55 -22.44
C VAL A 455 -8.94 -1.07 -21.17
N PRO A 456 -9.58 -1.95 -20.36
CA PRO A 456 -10.11 -1.56 -19.06
C PRO A 456 -9.00 -0.98 -18.18
N TRP A 457 -9.15 0.25 -17.74
CA TRP A 457 -8.12 0.99 -17.01
C TRP A 457 -8.63 1.60 -15.72
N LEU A 458 -7.74 1.60 -14.73
CA LEU A 458 -7.92 2.29 -13.44
C LEU A 458 -6.69 3.13 -13.14
N HIS A 459 -6.91 4.37 -12.75
CA HIS A 459 -5.93 5.22 -12.09
C HIS A 459 -6.24 5.29 -10.60
N LEU A 460 -5.25 4.95 -9.76
CA LEU A 460 -5.34 5.02 -8.30
C LEU A 460 -4.46 6.16 -7.80
N ASP A 461 -5.07 7.30 -7.43
CA ASP A 461 -4.34 8.39 -6.78
C ASP A 461 -4.30 8.16 -5.27
N ILE A 462 -3.13 7.78 -4.77
CA ILE A 462 -2.87 7.43 -3.38
C ILE A 462 -2.08 8.51 -2.62
N ALA A 463 -2.04 9.75 -3.12
CA ALA A 463 -1.19 10.81 -2.57
C ALA A 463 -1.37 11.00 -1.05
N GLY A 464 -2.62 11.04 -0.58
CA GLY A 464 -2.89 11.18 0.86
C GLY A 464 -2.56 9.91 1.66
N PRO A 465 -3.10 8.73 1.29
CA PRO A 465 -2.92 7.50 2.08
C PRO A 465 -1.54 6.86 2.03
N ALA A 466 -0.66 7.22 1.09
CA ALA A 466 0.63 6.58 0.90
C ALA A 466 1.60 6.78 2.08
N TYR A 467 1.53 7.93 2.74
CA TYR A 467 2.45 8.33 3.80
C TYR A 467 1.69 8.93 4.99
N ASN A 468 1.86 8.34 6.17
CA ASN A 468 1.19 8.80 7.40
C ASN A 468 2.11 9.71 8.20
N GLU A 469 1.88 11.01 8.16
CA GLU A 469 2.60 12.02 8.95
C GLU A 469 2.01 12.20 10.37
N SER A 470 0.81 11.65 10.60
CA SER A 470 0.11 11.71 11.87
C SER A 470 0.47 10.53 12.78
N ALA A 471 -0.17 10.44 13.95
CA ALA A 471 -0.01 9.31 14.86
C ALA A 471 -0.40 7.97 14.19
N ALA A 472 0.33 6.92 14.55
CA ALA A 472 0.02 5.56 14.09
C ALA A 472 -1.37 5.13 14.58
N HIS A 473 -2.10 4.38 13.73
CA HIS A 473 -3.46 3.90 14.03
C HIS A 473 -3.70 2.50 13.46
N GLY A 474 -4.51 1.68 14.12
CA GLY A 474 -4.72 0.30 13.70
C GLY A 474 -3.40 -0.43 13.44
N TYR A 475 -3.24 -0.98 12.26
CA TYR A 475 -2.00 -1.60 11.77
C TYR A 475 -1.11 -0.63 10.97
N THR A 476 -1.51 0.65 10.81
CA THR A 476 -0.79 1.65 10.03
C THR A 476 0.23 2.37 10.91
N PRO A 477 1.55 2.32 10.59
CA PRO A 477 2.57 3.05 11.31
C PRO A 477 2.62 4.52 10.89
N VAL A 478 3.48 5.31 11.53
CA VAL A 478 3.97 6.58 10.99
C VAL A 478 4.89 6.25 9.80
N GLY A 479 4.88 7.10 8.77
CA GLY A 479 5.64 6.91 7.54
C GLY A 479 4.89 6.09 6.49
N GLY A 480 5.62 5.32 5.69
CA GLY A 480 5.06 4.52 4.60
C GLY A 480 3.99 3.55 5.06
N THR A 481 2.82 3.58 4.42
CA THR A 481 1.65 2.79 4.82
C THR A 481 1.56 1.44 4.10
N GLY A 482 2.00 1.39 2.84
CA GLY A 482 1.87 0.24 1.95
C GLY A 482 0.48 0.11 1.33
N VAL A 483 -0.29 1.20 1.26
CA VAL A 483 -1.60 1.27 0.59
C VAL A 483 -1.52 0.80 -0.86
N ALA A 484 -2.64 0.35 -1.39
CA ALA A 484 -2.88 -0.25 -2.70
C ALA A 484 -2.36 -1.68 -2.89
N LEU A 485 -1.29 -2.12 -2.22
CA LEU A 485 -0.79 -3.49 -2.36
C LEU A 485 -1.88 -4.53 -2.09
N ARG A 486 -2.60 -4.39 -0.97
CA ARG A 486 -3.62 -5.36 -0.55
C ARG A 486 -4.85 -5.31 -1.44
N THR A 487 -5.24 -4.11 -1.89
CA THR A 487 -6.33 -3.92 -2.85
C THR A 487 -5.99 -4.56 -4.19
N LEU A 488 -4.78 -4.34 -4.75
CA LEU A 488 -4.35 -4.96 -5.99
C LEU A 488 -4.32 -6.50 -5.90
N LEU A 489 -3.79 -7.04 -4.80
CA LEU A 489 -3.79 -8.48 -4.56
C LEU A 489 -5.23 -9.02 -4.50
N ARG A 490 -6.12 -8.36 -3.76
CA ARG A 490 -7.52 -8.79 -3.61
C ARG A 490 -8.29 -8.68 -4.94
N LEU A 491 -8.05 -7.64 -5.73
CA LEU A 491 -8.62 -7.49 -7.07
C LEU A 491 -8.28 -8.70 -7.96
N VAL A 492 -7.01 -9.13 -7.92
CA VAL A 492 -6.55 -10.30 -8.66
C VAL A 492 -7.16 -11.60 -8.10
N GLU A 493 -7.20 -11.78 -6.78
CA GLU A 493 -7.85 -12.94 -6.15
C GLU A 493 -9.33 -13.04 -6.56
N ASN A 494 -10.08 -11.94 -6.47
CA ASN A 494 -11.51 -11.92 -6.82
C ASN A 494 -11.74 -12.17 -8.32
N SER A 495 -10.80 -11.84 -9.20
CA SER A 495 -10.91 -12.06 -10.65
C SER A 495 -10.86 -13.52 -11.07
N ILE A 496 -10.38 -14.41 -10.21
CA ILE A 496 -10.25 -15.88 -10.48
C ILE A 496 -11.29 -16.73 -9.74
N ILE A 497 -12.03 -16.12 -8.80
CA ILE A 497 -13.16 -16.75 -8.13
C ILE A 497 -14.40 -16.49 -9.01
N ARG A 498 -14.96 -17.54 -9.59
CA ARG A 498 -16.23 -17.49 -10.33
C ARG A 498 -17.32 -18.17 -9.53
#